data_14a46394cfcbc813445254fe7b65ffc2
#
_entry.id   14a46394cfcbc813445254fe7b65ffc2
#
_cell.length_a   1.000
_cell.length_b   1.000
_cell.length_c   1.000
_cell.angle_alpha   90.00
_cell.angle_beta   90.00
_cell.angle_gamma   90.00
#
_symmetry.space_group_name_H-M   'P 1'
#
loop_
_entity.id
_entity.type
_entity.pdbx_description
1 polymer ?
#
loop_
_entity_poly.entity_id
_entity_poly.type
_entity_poly.pdbx_seq_one_letter_code
_entity_poly.pdbx_strand_id
1 'polypeptide(L)'
;MQTVTSWLPATALVALVIFVIKELLEAWRRYRSESRKLRAIKELLARECELNHWAIRSLRSIADELREVANFDSVEAVTIEYAKSGRIYACIDSEAKGNYTKTAVPIIHQEQLTKHLLEVATLDKALFGFVEPALTAVAELQHVRESLLYHGSSEEGDLARVHARGFSEYAIKEIEDARLTIAALYRACTKRELSEIRLR
;
A
#
# COMPACT_ATOMS: atom_id res chain seq x y z
N MET A 1 31.28 -30.49 -61.97
CA MET A 1 30.68 -29.80 -60.84
C MET A 1 29.41 -30.55 -60.45
N GLN A 2 29.50 -31.42 -59.43
CA GLN A 2 28.33 -32.12 -58.89
C GLN A 2 27.71 -31.23 -57.85
N THR A 3 26.48 -30.76 -58.09
CA THR A 3 25.66 -30.07 -57.11
C THR A 3 25.14 -31.11 -56.11
N VAL A 4 25.76 -31.19 -54.96
CA VAL A 4 25.26 -31.98 -53.81
C VAL A 4 24.09 -31.19 -53.23
N THR A 5 22.90 -31.39 -53.82
CA THR A 5 21.65 -31.02 -53.15
C THR A 5 21.44 -32.04 -52.03
N SER A 6 21.92 -31.71 -50.84
CA SER A 6 21.63 -32.49 -49.63
C SER A 6 20.14 -32.34 -49.26
N TRP A 7 19.33 -33.27 -49.75
CA TRP A 7 17.94 -33.38 -49.37
C TRP A 7 17.89 -33.82 -47.90
N LEU A 8 17.50 -32.92 -47.02
CA LEU A 8 17.15 -33.30 -45.65
C LEU A 8 16.08 -34.39 -45.73
N PRO A 9 16.29 -35.56 -45.11
CA PRO A 9 15.29 -36.62 -45.13
C PRO A 9 13.97 -36.09 -44.61
N ALA A 10 12.84 -36.45 -45.26
CA ALA A 10 11.51 -35.97 -44.85
C ALA A 10 11.21 -36.16 -43.35
N THR A 11 11.76 -37.22 -42.77
CA THR A 11 11.71 -37.49 -41.33
C THR A 11 12.36 -36.41 -40.48
N ALA A 12 13.47 -35.81 -40.93
CA ALA A 12 14.13 -34.73 -40.20
C ALA A 12 13.31 -33.43 -40.26
N LEU A 13 12.65 -33.13 -41.39
CA LEU A 13 11.73 -32.02 -41.52
C LEU A 13 10.52 -32.17 -40.59
N VAL A 14 9.91 -33.34 -40.54
CA VAL A 14 8.79 -33.63 -39.64
C VAL A 14 9.21 -33.51 -38.17
N ALA A 15 10.38 -34.03 -37.81
CA ALA A 15 10.91 -33.90 -36.44
C ALA A 15 11.13 -32.43 -36.04
N LEU A 16 11.68 -31.62 -36.95
CA LEU A 16 11.88 -30.18 -36.75
C LEU A 16 10.54 -29.46 -36.53
N VAL A 17 9.54 -29.75 -37.36
CA VAL A 17 8.20 -29.15 -37.22
C VAL A 17 7.56 -29.50 -35.87
N ILE A 18 7.62 -30.77 -35.47
CA ILE A 18 7.10 -31.22 -34.19
C ILE A 18 7.83 -30.54 -33.02
N PHE A 19 9.15 -30.40 -33.10
CA PHE A 19 9.96 -29.68 -32.12
C PHE A 19 9.53 -28.22 -31.99
N VAL A 20 9.41 -27.51 -33.13
CA VAL A 20 8.99 -26.09 -33.13
C VAL A 20 7.58 -25.95 -32.55
N ILE A 21 6.63 -26.82 -32.91
CA ILE A 21 5.28 -26.79 -32.37
C ILE A 21 5.31 -27.01 -30.84
N LYS A 22 6.10 -27.97 -30.33
CA LYS A 22 6.26 -28.23 -28.92
C LYS A 22 6.79 -27.01 -28.16
N GLU A 23 7.86 -26.40 -28.68
CA GLU A 23 8.46 -25.18 -28.06
C GLU A 23 7.47 -24.01 -28.04
N LEU A 24 6.71 -23.80 -29.11
CA LEU A 24 5.69 -22.75 -29.17
C LEU A 24 4.55 -23.01 -28.15
N LEU A 25 4.11 -24.26 -28.03
CA LEU A 25 3.09 -24.63 -27.05
C LEU A 25 3.59 -24.46 -25.60
N GLU A 26 4.84 -24.82 -25.32
CA GLU A 26 5.44 -24.62 -24.01
C GLU A 26 5.60 -23.12 -23.67
N ALA A 27 6.11 -22.31 -24.62
CA ALA A 27 6.21 -20.87 -24.45
C ALA A 27 4.83 -20.23 -24.22
N TRP A 28 3.81 -20.65 -24.99
CA TRP A 28 2.45 -20.17 -24.81
C TRP A 28 1.86 -20.54 -23.43
N ARG A 29 2.09 -21.77 -22.95
CA ARG A 29 1.67 -22.23 -21.63
C ARG A 29 2.33 -21.43 -20.52
N ARG A 30 3.65 -21.18 -20.63
CA ARG A 30 4.41 -20.35 -19.67
C ARG A 30 3.84 -18.93 -19.63
N TYR A 31 3.70 -18.28 -20.77
CA TYR A 31 3.11 -16.94 -20.89
C TYR A 31 1.71 -16.85 -20.29
N ARG A 32 0.85 -17.82 -20.56
CA ARG A 32 -0.51 -17.87 -19.98
C ARG A 32 -0.51 -18.11 -18.47
N SER A 33 0.44 -18.87 -17.97
CA SER A 33 0.63 -19.10 -16.53
C SER A 33 1.07 -17.82 -15.82
N GLU A 34 2.09 -17.15 -16.34
CA GLU A 34 2.62 -15.89 -15.81
C GLU A 34 1.57 -14.78 -15.85
N SER A 35 0.81 -14.67 -16.93
CA SER A 35 -0.28 -13.69 -17.04
C SER A 35 -1.39 -13.93 -16.00
N ARG A 36 -1.73 -15.19 -15.70
CA ARG A 36 -2.70 -15.51 -14.64
C ARG A 36 -2.16 -15.15 -13.26
N LYS A 37 -0.90 -15.48 -13.01
CA LYS A 37 -0.21 -15.19 -11.76
C LYS A 37 -0.14 -13.68 -11.52
N LEU A 38 0.27 -12.92 -12.54
CA LEU A 38 0.32 -11.45 -12.44
C LEU A 38 -1.05 -10.84 -12.19
N ARG A 39 -2.13 -11.38 -12.78
CA ARG A 39 -3.49 -10.91 -12.52
C ARG A 39 -3.87 -11.14 -11.05
N ALA A 40 -3.60 -12.31 -10.51
CA ALA A 40 -3.89 -12.60 -9.10
C ALA A 40 -3.10 -11.67 -8.16
N ILE A 41 -1.82 -11.40 -8.46
CA ILE A 41 -1.01 -10.45 -7.69
C ILE A 41 -1.63 -9.04 -7.75
N LYS A 42 -2.03 -8.56 -8.94
CA LYS A 42 -2.69 -7.25 -9.11
C LYS A 42 -3.97 -7.14 -8.26
N GLU A 43 -4.76 -8.20 -8.17
CA GLU A 43 -5.97 -8.24 -7.33
C GLU A 43 -5.63 -8.15 -5.84
N LEU A 44 -4.60 -8.87 -5.37
CA LEU A 44 -4.14 -8.80 -3.97
C LEU A 44 -3.58 -7.42 -3.61
N LEU A 45 -2.74 -6.84 -4.47
CA LEU A 45 -2.20 -5.50 -4.28
C LEU A 45 -3.31 -4.43 -4.28
N ALA A 46 -4.27 -4.55 -5.19
CA ALA A 46 -5.42 -3.64 -5.21
C ALA A 46 -6.22 -3.72 -3.90
N ARG A 47 -6.45 -4.93 -3.38
CA ARG A 47 -7.13 -5.10 -2.09
C ARG A 47 -6.36 -4.47 -0.94
N GLU A 48 -5.05 -4.60 -0.92
CA GLU A 48 -4.20 -3.96 0.11
C GLU A 48 -4.22 -2.44 -0.01
N CYS A 49 -4.26 -1.88 -1.24
CA CYS A 49 -4.47 -0.45 -1.46
C CYS A 49 -5.81 0.03 -0.89
N GLU A 50 -6.90 -0.73 -1.06
CA GLU A 50 -8.22 -0.41 -0.49
C GLU A 50 -8.17 -0.37 1.05
N LEU A 51 -7.53 -1.35 1.69
CA LEU A 51 -7.37 -1.39 3.14
C LEU A 51 -6.56 -0.19 3.66
N ASN A 52 -5.45 0.14 2.99
CA ASN A 52 -4.62 1.29 3.36
C ASN A 52 -5.32 2.63 3.08
N HIS A 53 -6.22 2.70 2.10
CA HIS A 53 -7.03 3.90 1.88
C HIS A 53 -7.91 4.24 3.10
N TRP A 54 -8.49 3.23 3.76
CA TRP A 54 -9.22 3.42 5.01
C TRP A 54 -8.30 3.85 6.16
N ALA A 55 -7.13 3.25 6.24
CA ALA A 55 -6.13 3.64 7.23
C ALA A 55 -5.70 5.10 7.05
N ILE A 56 -5.44 5.53 5.82
CA ILE A 56 -5.14 6.91 5.45
C ILE A 56 -6.23 7.87 5.92
N ARG A 57 -7.49 7.56 5.68
CA ARG A 57 -8.61 8.42 6.11
C ARG A 57 -8.67 8.55 7.62
N SER A 58 -8.51 7.45 8.35
CA SER A 58 -8.52 7.45 9.80
C SER A 58 -7.35 8.25 10.40
N LEU A 59 -6.12 8.01 9.90
CA LEU A 59 -4.95 8.77 10.33
C LEU A 59 -5.08 10.25 10.00
N ARG A 60 -5.62 10.58 8.81
CA ARG A 60 -5.85 11.97 8.41
C ARG A 60 -6.84 12.68 9.34
N SER A 61 -7.95 12.02 9.71
CA SER A 61 -8.91 12.56 10.67
C SER A 61 -8.23 12.88 12.01
N ILE A 62 -7.43 11.93 12.54
CA ILE A 62 -6.69 12.13 13.80
C ILE A 62 -5.70 13.30 13.66
N ALA A 63 -4.94 13.37 12.57
CA ALA A 63 -3.94 14.43 12.37
C ALA A 63 -4.58 15.81 12.20
N ASP A 64 -5.74 15.91 11.52
CA ASP A 64 -6.49 17.15 11.38
C ASP A 64 -7.07 17.62 12.74
N GLU A 65 -7.60 16.70 13.54
CA GLU A 65 -8.07 16.99 14.90
C GLU A 65 -6.92 17.47 15.81
N LEU A 66 -5.77 16.80 15.75
CA LEU A 66 -4.56 17.21 16.49
C LEU A 66 -4.10 18.61 16.08
N ARG A 67 -4.11 18.92 14.79
CA ARG A 67 -3.73 20.25 14.29
C ARG A 67 -4.70 21.32 14.77
N GLU A 68 -5.99 21.04 14.76
CA GLU A 68 -6.99 21.98 15.25
C GLU A 68 -6.80 22.27 16.74
N VAL A 69 -6.61 21.25 17.56
CA VAL A 69 -6.42 21.39 18.99
C VAL A 69 -5.10 22.07 19.33
N ALA A 70 -4.01 21.79 18.59
CA ALA A 70 -2.72 22.43 18.78
C ALA A 70 -2.70 23.93 18.42
N ASN A 71 -3.66 24.41 17.63
CA ASN A 71 -3.81 25.83 17.30
C ASN A 71 -4.60 26.63 18.37
N PHE A 72 -5.28 25.94 19.26
CA PHE A 72 -5.93 26.55 20.44
C PHE A 72 -5.05 26.28 21.65
N ASP A 73 -4.83 27.27 22.54
CA ASP A 73 -3.96 27.17 23.72
C ASP A 73 -4.43 26.12 24.77
N SER A 74 -5.43 25.32 24.46
CA SER A 74 -6.11 24.37 25.33
C SER A 74 -5.92 22.89 24.95
N VAL A 75 -4.70 22.46 24.58
CA VAL A 75 -4.42 21.02 24.39
C VAL A 75 -4.27 20.37 25.77
N GLU A 76 -5.32 19.77 26.30
CA GLU A 76 -5.22 19.17 27.62
C GLU A 76 -4.77 17.72 27.61
N ALA A 77 -5.18 16.89 26.68
CA ALA A 77 -4.60 15.56 26.56
C ALA A 77 -4.94 14.86 25.22
N VAL A 78 -3.92 14.33 24.59
CA VAL A 78 -4.07 13.24 23.64
C VAL A 78 -3.76 11.96 24.38
N THR A 79 -4.74 11.07 24.53
CA THR A 79 -4.55 9.80 25.23
C THR A 79 -4.77 8.64 24.27
N ILE A 80 -3.98 7.58 24.46
CA ILE A 80 -4.14 6.33 23.69
C ILE A 80 -4.82 5.31 24.59
N GLU A 81 -6.00 4.89 24.17
CA GLU A 81 -6.77 3.86 24.86
C GLU A 81 -6.70 2.51 24.17
N TYR A 82 -6.45 1.47 24.95
CA TYR A 82 -6.44 0.07 24.49
C TYR A 82 -7.74 -0.61 24.90
N ALA A 83 -8.61 -0.90 23.94
CA ALA A 83 -9.84 -1.63 24.22
C ALA A 83 -9.58 -3.12 24.49
N LYS A 84 -10.46 -3.78 25.24
CA LYS A 84 -10.40 -5.24 25.49
C LYS A 84 -10.43 -6.08 24.21
N SER A 85 -10.95 -5.52 23.11
CA SER A 85 -10.97 -6.14 21.78
C SER A 85 -9.63 -6.08 21.05
N GLY A 86 -8.59 -5.49 21.63
CA GLY A 86 -7.30 -5.23 20.99
C GLY A 86 -7.29 -4.00 20.06
N ARG A 87 -8.41 -3.30 19.93
CA ARG A 87 -8.45 -2.04 19.15
C ARG A 87 -7.80 -0.92 19.94
N ILE A 88 -7.08 -0.07 19.24
CA ILE A 88 -6.42 1.11 19.78
C ILE A 88 -7.22 2.35 19.34
N TYR A 89 -7.42 3.30 20.25
CA TYR A 89 -8.12 4.55 19.97
C TYR A 89 -7.23 5.72 20.35
N ALA A 90 -7.21 6.74 19.52
CA ALA A 90 -6.74 8.07 19.87
C ALA A 90 -7.93 8.85 20.42
N CYS A 91 -7.79 9.32 21.63
CA CYS A 91 -8.77 10.13 22.35
C CYS A 91 -8.21 11.54 22.45
N ILE A 92 -8.91 12.50 21.87
CA ILE A 92 -8.51 13.90 21.86
C ILE A 92 -9.56 14.68 22.60
N ASP A 93 -9.17 15.29 23.72
CA ASP A 93 -10.01 16.16 24.50
C ASP A 93 -9.72 17.62 24.16
N SER A 94 -10.76 18.36 23.85
CA SER A 94 -10.70 19.79 23.57
C SER A 94 -11.69 20.52 24.45
N GLU A 95 -11.24 20.96 25.62
CA GLU A 95 -12.07 21.77 26.53
C GLU A 95 -12.60 23.03 25.85
N ALA A 96 -11.80 23.66 24.97
CA ALA A 96 -12.21 24.85 24.22
C ALA A 96 -13.44 24.62 23.35
N LYS A 97 -13.65 23.38 22.87
CA LYS A 97 -14.80 23.00 22.04
C LYS A 97 -15.89 22.25 22.83
N GLY A 98 -15.58 21.84 24.08
CA GLY A 98 -16.44 20.93 24.83
C GLY A 98 -16.66 19.58 24.15
N ASN A 99 -15.74 19.19 23.28
CA ASN A 99 -15.85 17.99 22.45
C ASN A 99 -14.74 16.98 22.81
N TYR A 100 -15.17 15.78 23.11
CA TYR A 100 -14.31 14.61 23.23
C TYR A 100 -14.45 13.78 21.95
N THR A 101 -13.34 13.56 21.26
CA THR A 101 -13.31 12.70 20.06
C THR A 101 -12.55 11.41 20.36
N LYS A 102 -13.10 10.31 19.84
CA LYS A 102 -12.51 8.99 19.99
C LYS A 102 -12.43 8.31 18.63
N THR A 103 -11.25 8.32 18.04
CA THR A 103 -11.01 7.79 16.69
C THR A 103 -10.14 6.55 16.74
N ALA A 104 -10.56 5.48 16.04
CA ALA A 104 -9.78 4.25 16.00
C ALA A 104 -8.47 4.45 15.23
N VAL A 105 -7.34 4.08 15.86
CA VAL A 105 -6.04 4.05 15.20
C VAL A 105 -5.98 2.83 14.29
N PRO A 106 -5.82 3.01 12.97
CA PRO A 106 -5.92 1.92 12.02
C PRO A 106 -4.68 1.01 12.04
N ILE A 107 -4.85 -0.18 11.48
CA ILE A 107 -3.74 -1.07 11.13
C ILE A 107 -3.28 -0.72 9.73
N ILE A 108 -1.98 -0.67 9.51
CA ILE A 108 -1.37 -0.48 8.19
C ILE A 108 -1.04 -1.84 7.60
N HIS A 109 -1.42 -2.05 6.35
CA HIS A 109 -1.25 -3.31 5.63
C HIS A 109 -0.10 -3.22 4.63
N GLN A 110 0.90 -4.11 4.74
CA GLN A 110 2.08 -4.15 3.85
C GLN A 110 2.43 -5.57 3.40
N GLU A 111 1.61 -6.55 3.77
CA GLU A 111 1.95 -7.96 3.58
C GLU A 111 2.08 -8.34 2.12
N GLN A 112 1.12 -7.94 1.28
CA GLN A 112 1.11 -8.32 -0.13
C GLN A 112 2.17 -7.54 -0.93
N LEU A 113 2.40 -6.26 -0.61
CA LEU A 113 3.47 -5.45 -1.18
C LEU A 113 4.82 -6.11 -0.95
N THR A 114 5.13 -6.46 0.29
CA THR A 114 6.40 -7.11 0.67
C THR A 114 6.55 -8.49 0.03
N LYS A 115 5.49 -9.31 0.11
CA LYS A 115 5.50 -10.70 -0.37
C LYS A 115 5.73 -10.81 -1.87
N HIS A 116 5.12 -9.91 -2.65
CA HIS A 116 5.14 -9.99 -4.11
C HIS A 116 6.12 -9.04 -4.78
N LEU A 117 6.93 -8.28 -4.02
CA LEU A 117 7.87 -7.28 -4.54
C LEU A 117 8.81 -7.87 -5.60
N LEU A 118 9.55 -8.94 -5.26
CA LEU A 118 10.52 -9.57 -6.18
C LEU A 118 9.83 -10.23 -7.37
N GLU A 119 8.65 -10.77 -7.15
CA GLU A 119 7.88 -11.43 -8.21
C GLU A 119 7.37 -10.42 -9.24
N VAL A 120 6.86 -9.28 -8.79
CA VAL A 120 6.46 -8.18 -9.68
C VAL A 120 7.66 -7.61 -10.42
N ALA A 121 8.81 -7.45 -9.78
CA ALA A 121 10.04 -6.98 -10.43
C ALA A 121 10.46 -7.85 -11.61
N THR A 122 10.22 -9.16 -11.53
CA THR A 122 10.54 -10.12 -12.60
C THR A 122 9.47 -10.23 -13.67
N LEU A 123 8.18 -10.10 -13.33
CA LEU A 123 7.06 -10.35 -14.23
C LEU A 123 6.58 -9.08 -14.96
N ASP A 124 6.63 -7.92 -14.31
CA ASP A 124 6.08 -6.66 -14.84
C ASP A 124 6.87 -5.46 -14.30
N LYS A 125 7.93 -5.08 -15.02
CA LYS A 125 8.80 -3.95 -14.68
C LYS A 125 8.02 -2.62 -14.58
N ALA A 126 6.96 -2.45 -15.38
CA ALA A 126 6.15 -1.25 -15.34
C ALA A 126 5.33 -1.17 -14.04
N LEU A 127 4.75 -2.30 -13.61
CA LEU A 127 4.04 -2.39 -12.34
C LEU A 127 5.01 -2.22 -11.15
N PHE A 128 6.23 -2.76 -11.24
CA PHE A 128 7.24 -2.62 -10.19
C PHE A 128 7.53 -1.16 -9.88
N GLY A 129 7.57 -0.28 -10.88
CA GLY A 129 7.73 1.17 -10.69
C GLY A 129 6.63 1.85 -9.87
N PHE A 130 5.50 1.18 -9.62
CA PHE A 130 4.45 1.63 -8.70
C PHE A 130 4.48 0.91 -7.35
N VAL A 131 4.92 -0.36 -7.32
CA VAL A 131 4.95 -1.17 -6.10
C VAL A 131 6.04 -0.71 -5.13
N GLU A 132 7.23 -0.41 -5.63
CA GLU A 132 8.36 0.02 -4.80
C GLU A 132 8.06 1.37 -4.08
N PRO A 133 7.61 2.45 -4.76
CA PRO A 133 7.20 3.66 -4.07
C PRO A 133 6.04 3.45 -3.09
N ALA A 134 5.08 2.57 -3.42
CA ALA A 134 3.97 2.26 -2.54
C ALA A 134 4.42 1.55 -1.26
N LEU A 135 5.41 0.67 -1.34
CA LEU A 135 5.99 0.03 -0.15
C LEU A 135 6.65 1.07 0.77
N THR A 136 7.39 2.04 0.22
CA THR A 136 7.96 3.15 0.98
C THR A 136 6.86 4.01 1.61
N ALA A 137 5.82 4.35 0.85
CA ALA A 137 4.69 5.13 1.35
C ALA A 137 3.94 4.43 2.50
N VAL A 138 3.79 3.12 2.44
CA VAL A 138 3.19 2.32 3.51
C VAL A 138 4.10 2.27 4.75
N ALA A 139 5.43 2.23 4.58
CA ALA A 139 6.37 2.32 5.70
C ALA A 139 6.28 3.69 6.39
N GLU A 140 6.13 4.79 5.65
CA GLU A 140 5.90 6.12 6.22
C GLU A 140 4.56 6.21 6.96
N LEU A 141 3.49 5.63 6.43
CA LEU A 141 2.22 5.55 7.17
C LEU A 141 2.36 4.76 8.48
N GLN A 142 3.15 3.69 8.48
CA GLN A 142 3.44 2.92 9.69
C GLN A 142 4.23 3.77 10.69
N HIS A 143 5.22 4.54 10.22
CA HIS A 143 5.98 5.46 11.07
C HIS A 143 5.09 6.56 11.67
N VAL A 144 4.19 7.16 10.88
CA VAL A 144 3.18 8.13 11.39
C VAL A 144 2.32 7.49 12.49
N ARG A 145 1.84 6.27 12.26
CA ARG A 145 1.05 5.53 13.24
C ARG A 145 1.82 5.26 14.54
N GLU A 146 3.06 4.80 14.44
CA GLU A 146 3.92 4.51 15.60
C GLU A 146 4.26 5.77 16.37
N SER A 147 4.56 6.87 15.68
CA SER A 147 4.80 8.17 16.31
C SER A 147 3.57 8.67 17.05
N LEU A 148 2.37 8.52 16.48
CA LEU A 148 1.11 8.85 17.18
C LEU A 148 0.97 8.05 18.47
N LEU A 149 1.24 6.74 18.44
CA LEU A 149 1.13 5.88 19.61
C LEU A 149 2.17 6.23 20.69
N TYR A 150 3.37 6.59 20.30
CA TYR A 150 4.44 6.98 21.19
C TYR A 150 4.12 8.29 21.90
N HIS A 151 3.71 9.33 21.16
CA HIS A 151 3.43 10.65 21.71
C HIS A 151 2.14 10.69 22.56
N GLY A 152 1.13 9.90 22.18
CA GLY A 152 -0.11 9.81 22.97
C GLY A 152 0.03 9.05 24.28
N SER A 153 1.18 8.43 24.56
CA SER A 153 1.47 7.74 25.81
C SER A 153 2.39 8.55 26.76
N SER A 154 2.90 9.72 26.34
CA SER A 154 3.81 10.53 27.14
C SER A 154 3.04 11.47 28.10
N GLU A 155 3.42 11.48 29.39
CA GLU A 155 2.73 12.22 30.46
C GLU A 155 3.09 13.73 30.53
N GLU A 156 3.88 14.31 29.63
CA GLU A 156 4.42 15.68 29.73
C GLU A 156 3.60 16.72 28.95
N GLY A 157 2.77 17.48 29.66
CA GLY A 157 1.77 18.42 29.11
C GLY A 157 2.25 19.55 28.17
N ASP A 158 3.35 20.28 28.45
CA ASP A 158 3.76 21.43 27.61
C ASP A 158 4.61 21.05 26.38
N LEU A 159 5.43 20.03 26.50
CA LEU A 159 6.12 19.41 25.36
C LEU A 159 5.14 18.75 24.40
N ALA A 160 4.02 18.22 24.92
CA ALA A 160 2.97 17.61 24.11
C ALA A 160 2.36 18.56 23.07
N ARG A 161 2.25 19.87 23.38
CA ARG A 161 1.68 20.87 22.45
C ARG A 161 2.59 21.14 21.25
N VAL A 162 3.87 21.41 21.52
CA VAL A 162 4.86 21.71 20.46
C VAL A 162 5.05 20.46 19.59
N HIS A 163 5.11 19.30 20.22
CA HIS A 163 5.20 18.02 19.50
C HIS A 163 3.92 17.70 18.72
N ALA A 164 2.73 17.96 19.27
CA ALA A 164 1.45 17.72 18.58
C ALA A 164 1.32 18.56 17.30
N ARG A 165 1.76 19.84 17.33
CA ARG A 165 1.74 20.70 16.15
C ARG A 165 2.73 20.24 15.10
N GLY A 166 4.00 20.04 15.47
CA GLY A 166 5.03 19.55 14.53
C GLY A 166 4.68 18.18 13.97
N PHE A 167 4.18 17.29 14.82
CA PHE A 167 3.73 15.96 14.39
C PHE A 167 2.53 16.05 13.43
N SER A 168 1.52 16.86 13.71
CA SER A 168 0.33 16.96 12.86
C SER A 168 0.65 17.51 11.47
N GLU A 169 1.51 18.54 11.38
CA GLU A 169 1.97 19.10 10.11
C GLU A 169 2.74 18.06 9.27
N TYR A 170 3.68 17.35 9.91
CA TYR A 170 4.43 16.24 9.30
C TYR A 170 3.49 15.12 8.84
N ALA A 171 2.64 14.62 9.74
CA ALA A 171 1.74 13.51 9.47
C ALA A 171 0.78 13.81 8.31
N ILE A 172 0.22 15.01 8.26
CA ILE A 172 -0.68 15.43 7.18
C ILE A 172 0.00 15.38 5.82
N LYS A 173 1.26 15.82 5.74
CA LYS A 173 2.05 15.80 4.51
C LYS A 173 2.32 14.36 4.06
N GLU A 174 2.87 13.53 4.94
CA GLU A 174 3.23 12.14 4.61
C GLU A 174 1.99 11.30 4.28
N ILE A 175 0.86 11.53 4.96
CA ILE A 175 -0.40 10.86 4.66
C ILE A 175 -0.91 11.23 3.26
N GLU A 176 -0.78 12.51 2.84
CA GLU A 176 -1.21 12.94 1.52
C GLU A 176 -0.31 12.37 0.41
N ASP A 177 0.99 12.37 0.61
CA ASP A 177 1.95 11.78 -0.32
C ASP A 177 1.72 10.26 -0.47
N ALA A 178 1.46 9.57 0.64
CA ALA A 178 1.10 8.15 0.64
C ALA A 178 -0.24 7.90 -0.07
N ARG A 179 -1.24 8.78 0.12
CA ARG A 179 -2.54 8.69 -0.55
C ARG A 179 -2.38 8.71 -2.08
N LEU A 180 -1.58 9.64 -2.60
CA LEU A 180 -1.33 9.77 -4.03
C LEU A 180 -0.60 8.54 -4.59
N THR A 181 0.40 8.06 -3.88
CA THR A 181 1.21 6.90 -4.29
C THR A 181 0.40 5.62 -4.30
N ILE A 182 -0.40 5.37 -3.27
CA ILE A 182 -1.28 4.19 -3.16
C ILE A 182 -2.39 4.24 -4.23
N ALA A 183 -2.94 5.43 -4.51
CA ALA A 183 -3.92 5.60 -5.58
C ALA A 183 -3.33 5.31 -6.96
N ALA A 184 -2.07 5.71 -7.20
CA ALA A 184 -1.36 5.40 -8.45
C ALA A 184 -1.16 3.89 -8.63
N LEU A 185 -0.73 3.16 -7.58
CA LEU A 185 -0.61 1.70 -7.62
C LEU A 185 -1.98 1.03 -7.87
N TYR A 186 -3.02 1.46 -7.15
CA TYR A 186 -4.37 0.92 -7.35
C TYR A 186 -4.83 1.07 -8.80
N ARG A 187 -4.64 2.26 -9.40
CA ARG A 187 -4.94 2.52 -10.81
C ARG A 187 -4.12 1.64 -11.74
N ALA A 188 -2.84 1.42 -11.45
CA ALA A 188 -1.98 0.52 -12.23
C ALA A 188 -2.49 -0.92 -12.22
N CYS A 189 -3.00 -1.39 -11.08
CA CYS A 189 -3.55 -2.74 -10.90
C CYS A 189 -4.93 -2.92 -11.53
N THR A 190 -5.86 -1.96 -11.35
CA THR A 190 -7.29 -2.13 -11.64
C THR A 190 -7.78 -1.34 -12.85
N LYS A 191 -7.02 -0.34 -13.31
CA LYS A 191 -7.44 0.67 -14.31
C LYS A 191 -8.62 1.54 -13.84
N ARG A 192 -8.86 1.59 -12.52
CA ARG A 192 -9.92 2.37 -11.90
C ARG A 192 -9.34 3.35 -10.90
N GLU A 193 -10.08 4.40 -10.58
CA GLU A 193 -9.72 5.29 -9.48
C GLU A 193 -10.03 4.63 -8.14
N LEU A 194 -9.16 4.90 -7.17
CA LEU A 194 -9.39 4.53 -5.77
C LEU A 194 -10.43 5.51 -5.21
N SER A 195 -11.68 5.22 -5.47
CA SER A 195 -12.82 6.00 -4.99
C SER A 195 -13.23 5.53 -3.60
N GLU A 196 -14.20 6.22 -2.98
CA GLU A 196 -14.79 5.86 -1.69
C GLU A 196 -15.54 4.52 -1.76
N ILE A 197 -14.79 3.44 -1.95
CA ILE A 197 -15.34 2.09 -1.90
C ILE A 197 -15.72 1.82 -0.44
N ARG A 198 -17.01 1.69 -0.17
CA ARG A 198 -17.47 1.17 1.11
C ARG A 198 -17.05 -0.29 1.17
N LEU A 199 -16.11 -0.61 2.07
CA LEU A 199 -15.86 -2.00 2.45
C LEU A 199 -17.16 -2.53 3.08
N ARG A 200 -17.80 -3.46 2.38
CA ARG A 200 -18.95 -4.20 2.92
C ARG A 200 -18.48 -5.34 3.78
#